data_30ed62329d850046f16d22ca7e82aff9
#
_entry.id   30ed62329d850046f16d22ca7e82aff9
#
_cell.length_a   1.000
_cell.length_b   1.000
_cell.length_c   1.000
_cell.angle_alpha   90.00
_cell.angle_beta   90.00
_cell.angle_gamma   90.00
#
_symmetry.space_group_name_H-M   'P 1'
#
loop_
_entity.id
_entity.type
_entity.pdbx_description
1 polymer ?
#
loop_
_entity_poly.entity_id
_entity_poly.type
_entity_poly.pdbx_seq_one_letter_code
_entity_poly.pdbx_strand_id
1 'polypeptide(L)'
;MSINVKVKIMTEKEKQQKGMLYQANDPEVLKDLYYCENECFEINQIPPSRREERMERLRKLFGKAGEGMFIVAPFFCDYGYNIEVGENFFANTNCVILDEAKVTFGDNVFIAPNCAFYTAGHPLDVEQRNKKIEYALPIHVGNNVWIGGNVVVVPGVTIGDNTTIGAGSVVTHDIPSGVVAAGNPCRVIRKLEE
;
A
#
# COMPACT_ATOMS: atom_id res chain seq x y z
N MET A 1 7.64 -29.89 39.73
CA MET A 1 8.21 -29.36 38.47
C MET A 1 7.38 -28.18 38.03
N SER A 2 7.86 -26.96 38.26
CA SER A 2 7.16 -25.74 37.78
C SER A 2 7.49 -25.54 36.31
N ILE A 3 6.52 -25.65 35.44
CA ILE A 3 6.68 -25.29 34.03
C ILE A 3 6.68 -23.78 33.96
N ASN A 4 7.85 -23.17 33.84
CA ASN A 4 7.99 -21.75 33.56
C ASN A 4 7.66 -21.52 32.07
N VAL A 5 6.39 -21.30 31.75
CA VAL A 5 5.96 -20.82 30.45
C VAL A 5 6.37 -19.35 30.37
N LYS A 6 7.50 -19.05 29.74
CA LYS A 6 7.83 -17.68 29.34
C LYS A 6 6.80 -17.26 28.27
N VAL A 7 5.83 -16.48 28.68
CA VAL A 7 4.94 -15.77 27.71
C VAL A 7 5.85 -14.85 26.90
N LYS A 8 6.05 -15.16 25.62
CA LYS A 8 6.79 -14.28 24.70
C LYS A 8 5.93 -13.03 24.48
N ILE A 9 6.37 -11.89 25.00
CA ILE A 9 5.73 -10.59 24.74
C ILE A 9 6.01 -10.26 23.27
N MET A 10 4.95 -9.97 22.49
CA MET A 10 5.09 -9.54 21.10
C MET A 10 5.78 -8.19 21.01
N THR A 11 6.69 -8.02 20.04
CA THR A 11 7.26 -6.71 19.69
C THR A 11 6.21 -5.83 19.02
N GLU A 12 6.46 -4.52 18.95
CA GLU A 12 5.55 -3.59 18.26
C GLU A 12 5.46 -3.91 16.76
N LYS A 13 6.56 -4.34 16.15
CA LYS A 13 6.58 -4.83 14.77
C LYS A 13 5.74 -6.12 14.58
N GLU A 14 5.82 -7.07 15.52
CA GLU A 14 4.95 -8.26 15.47
C GLU A 14 3.46 -7.89 15.60
N LYS A 15 3.12 -6.87 16.39
CA LYS A 15 1.75 -6.33 16.51
C LYS A 15 1.29 -5.68 15.21
N GLN A 16 2.12 -4.81 14.61
CA GLN A 16 1.87 -4.16 13.31
C GLN A 16 1.52 -5.20 12.25
N GLN A 17 2.36 -6.24 12.09
CA GLN A 17 2.16 -7.31 11.12
C GLN A 17 0.87 -8.13 11.34
N LYS A 18 0.31 -8.11 12.54
CA LYS A 18 -0.93 -8.81 12.90
C LYS A 18 -2.17 -7.91 12.88
N GLY A 19 -2.05 -6.66 12.43
CA GLY A 19 -3.15 -5.71 12.41
C GLY A 19 -3.63 -5.29 13.82
N MET A 20 -2.78 -5.46 14.83
CA MET A 20 -3.06 -5.02 16.21
C MET A 20 -2.65 -3.57 16.40
N LEU A 21 -3.16 -2.93 17.45
CA LEU A 21 -2.64 -1.63 17.88
C LEU A 21 -1.17 -1.75 18.28
N TYR A 22 -0.33 -0.87 17.74
CA TYR A 22 1.11 -0.85 17.98
C TYR A 22 1.63 0.57 18.20
N GLN A 23 2.82 0.67 18.75
CA GLN A 23 3.51 1.93 19.00
C GLN A 23 4.34 2.31 17.78
N ALA A 24 3.85 3.27 16.99
CA ALA A 24 4.51 3.66 15.72
C ALA A 24 5.91 4.24 15.88
N ASN A 25 6.23 4.83 17.02
CA ASN A 25 7.56 5.38 17.29
C ASN A 25 8.50 4.39 18.02
N ASP A 26 8.20 3.09 17.98
CA ASP A 26 9.11 2.07 18.47
C ASP A 26 10.40 2.03 17.63
N PRO A 27 11.59 1.92 18.24
CA PRO A 27 12.85 1.93 17.51
C PRO A 27 13.00 0.84 16.43
N GLU A 28 12.39 -0.35 16.62
CA GLU A 28 12.42 -1.42 15.64
C GLU A 28 11.58 -1.05 14.41
N VAL A 29 10.41 -0.43 14.62
CA VAL A 29 9.52 0.05 13.56
C VAL A 29 10.17 1.20 12.78
N LEU A 30 10.70 2.20 13.48
CA LEU A 30 11.33 3.38 12.87
C LEU A 30 12.60 3.03 12.08
N LYS A 31 13.34 2.01 12.46
CA LYS A 31 14.55 1.59 11.75
C LYS A 31 14.25 1.21 10.30
N ASP A 32 13.20 0.42 10.07
CA ASP A 32 12.82 -0.02 8.75
C ASP A 32 12.21 1.13 7.93
N LEU A 33 11.41 1.98 8.58
CA LEU A 33 10.85 3.18 7.97
C LEU A 33 11.96 4.09 7.41
N TYR A 34 12.93 4.47 8.25
CA TYR A 34 14.04 5.35 7.83
C TYR A 34 14.91 4.72 6.75
N TYR A 35 15.09 3.40 6.77
CA TYR A 35 15.78 2.70 5.69
C TYR A 35 15.02 2.88 4.36
N CYS A 36 13.71 2.67 4.36
CA CYS A 36 12.88 2.80 3.17
C CYS A 36 12.78 4.24 2.67
N GLU A 37 12.65 5.22 3.57
CA GLU A 37 12.66 6.65 3.19
C GLU A 37 13.94 7.02 2.42
N ASN A 38 15.11 6.57 2.90
CA ASN A 38 16.38 6.78 2.20
C ASN A 38 16.42 6.08 0.84
N GLU A 39 15.94 4.83 0.75
CA GLU A 39 15.86 4.11 -0.52
C GLU A 39 14.93 4.83 -1.51
N CYS A 40 13.76 5.29 -1.09
CA CYS A 40 12.85 6.07 -1.91
C CYS A 40 13.50 7.37 -2.40
N PHE A 41 14.21 8.09 -1.53
CA PHE A 41 14.95 9.28 -1.92
C PHE A 41 15.95 8.98 -3.03
N GLU A 42 16.82 8.00 -2.86
CA GLU A 42 17.83 7.59 -3.84
C GLU A 42 17.21 7.13 -5.17
N ILE A 43 16.14 6.31 -5.10
CA ILE A 43 15.42 5.81 -6.27
C ILE A 43 14.83 6.98 -7.08
N ASN A 44 14.27 7.98 -6.39
CA ASN A 44 13.67 9.14 -7.03
C ASN A 44 14.69 10.10 -7.67
N GLN A 45 15.97 10.04 -7.29
CA GLN A 45 17.07 10.82 -7.92
C GLN A 45 17.58 10.15 -9.21
N ILE A 46 17.21 8.92 -9.50
CA ILE A 46 17.66 8.23 -10.73
C ILE A 46 16.98 8.88 -11.95
N PRO A 47 17.75 9.43 -12.91
CA PRO A 47 17.19 10.11 -14.08
C PRO A 47 16.40 9.16 -14.99
N PRO A 48 15.46 9.64 -15.79
CA PRO A 48 14.66 8.82 -16.71
C PRO A 48 15.49 8.00 -17.71
N SER A 49 16.69 8.46 -18.06
CA SER A 49 17.62 7.74 -18.93
C SER A 49 18.18 6.44 -18.32
N ARG A 50 18.07 6.26 -16.99
CA ARG A 50 18.49 5.06 -16.24
C ARG A 50 17.30 4.36 -15.57
N ARG A 51 16.15 4.33 -16.25
CA ARG A 51 14.91 3.77 -15.70
C ARG A 51 15.00 2.28 -15.31
N GLU A 52 15.80 1.48 -16.04
CA GLU A 52 16.02 0.07 -15.73
C GLU A 52 16.66 -0.10 -14.34
N GLU A 53 17.66 0.71 -14.02
CA GLU A 53 18.29 0.75 -12.70
C GLU A 53 17.26 1.10 -11.60
N ARG A 54 16.35 2.04 -11.88
CA ARG A 54 15.25 2.37 -10.97
C ARG A 54 14.35 1.16 -10.73
N MET A 55 13.95 0.46 -11.80
CA MET A 55 13.11 -0.73 -11.68
C MET A 55 13.80 -1.86 -10.92
N GLU A 56 15.10 -2.05 -11.11
CA GLU A 56 15.87 -3.04 -10.34
C GLU A 56 15.90 -2.72 -8.84
N ARG A 57 16.08 -1.44 -8.47
CA ARG A 57 16.05 -1.04 -7.06
C ARG A 57 14.66 -1.22 -6.45
N LEU A 58 13.60 -0.85 -7.15
CA LEU A 58 12.21 -1.07 -6.70
C LEU A 58 11.90 -2.55 -6.54
N ARG A 59 12.35 -3.43 -7.46
CA ARG A 59 12.20 -4.89 -7.30
C ARG A 59 12.87 -5.44 -6.05
N LYS A 60 14.00 -4.87 -5.65
CA LYS A 60 14.71 -5.27 -4.42
C LYS A 60 14.03 -4.74 -3.16
N LEU A 61 13.36 -3.59 -3.26
CA LEU A 61 12.66 -2.96 -2.15
C LEU A 61 11.31 -3.65 -1.86
N PHE A 62 10.61 -4.12 -2.92
CA PHE A 62 9.31 -4.75 -2.80
C PHE A 62 9.40 -6.20 -2.30
N GLY A 63 8.37 -6.64 -1.57
CA GLY A 63 8.24 -8.02 -1.13
C GLY A 63 8.08 -9.01 -2.30
N LYS A 64 7.37 -8.57 -3.37
CA LYS A 64 7.25 -9.29 -4.63
C LYS A 64 7.04 -8.31 -5.78
N ALA A 65 7.68 -8.56 -6.91
CA ALA A 65 7.48 -7.80 -8.14
C ALA A 65 7.40 -8.74 -9.35
N GLY A 66 6.27 -8.71 -10.07
CA GLY A 66 6.06 -9.44 -11.31
C GLY A 66 6.88 -8.90 -12.49
N GLU A 67 6.88 -9.63 -13.58
CA GLU A 67 7.51 -9.17 -14.83
C GLU A 67 6.73 -7.97 -15.40
N GLY A 68 7.43 -7.09 -16.13
CA GLY A 68 6.81 -5.93 -16.76
C GLY A 68 6.41 -4.81 -15.78
N MET A 69 6.77 -4.90 -14.49
CA MET A 69 6.54 -3.80 -13.53
C MET A 69 7.21 -2.53 -14.01
N PHE A 70 6.45 -1.42 -14.01
CA PHE A 70 6.97 -0.09 -14.33
C PHE A 70 6.36 0.99 -13.43
N ILE A 71 7.21 1.79 -12.80
CA ILE A 71 6.80 2.87 -11.88
C ILE A 71 7.49 4.17 -12.30
N VAL A 72 6.69 5.23 -12.50
CA VAL A 72 7.18 6.57 -12.83
C VAL A 72 7.50 7.31 -11.54
N ALA A 73 8.69 7.89 -11.45
CA ALA A 73 9.08 8.72 -10.31
C ALA A 73 8.34 10.07 -10.29
N PRO A 74 8.20 10.68 -9.10
CA PRO A 74 8.54 10.13 -7.81
C PRO A 74 7.54 9.08 -7.32
N PHE A 75 8.03 8.14 -6.51
CA PHE A 75 7.29 7.10 -5.83
C PHE A 75 7.68 7.09 -4.34
N PHE A 76 6.74 6.83 -3.44
CA PHE A 76 7.00 6.76 -2.01
C PHE A 76 6.28 5.57 -1.37
N CYS A 77 6.97 4.91 -0.45
CA CYS A 77 6.41 3.89 0.44
C CYS A 77 7.13 3.92 1.78
N ASP A 78 6.55 3.29 2.80
CA ASP A 78 7.07 3.31 4.17
C ASP A 78 8.02 2.15 4.46
N TYR A 79 7.78 0.98 3.90
CA TYR A 79 8.61 -0.21 4.13
C TYR A 79 9.02 -0.91 2.83
N GLY A 80 8.19 -0.88 1.81
CA GLY A 80 8.41 -1.53 0.52
C GLY A 80 8.22 -3.04 0.57
N TYR A 81 8.73 -3.74 1.56
CA TYR A 81 8.66 -5.20 1.66
C TYR A 81 7.24 -5.74 1.90
N ASN A 82 6.28 -4.89 2.26
CA ASN A 82 4.86 -5.25 2.36
C ASN A 82 4.11 -5.05 1.04
N ILE A 83 4.76 -4.53 -0.01
CA ILE A 83 4.17 -4.32 -1.32
C ILE A 83 4.44 -5.54 -2.19
N GLU A 84 3.37 -6.12 -2.75
CA GLU A 84 3.45 -7.18 -3.74
C GLU A 84 2.69 -6.75 -5.00
N VAL A 85 3.35 -6.84 -6.16
CA VAL A 85 2.73 -6.53 -7.45
C VAL A 85 2.84 -7.72 -8.41
N GLY A 86 1.77 -7.95 -9.18
CA GLY A 86 1.71 -8.96 -10.22
C GLY A 86 2.41 -8.53 -11.50
N GLU A 87 2.13 -9.26 -12.58
CA GLU A 87 2.71 -8.99 -13.90
C GLU A 87 2.09 -7.73 -14.54
N ASN A 88 2.90 -7.01 -15.33
CA ASN A 88 2.48 -5.79 -16.05
C ASN A 88 1.90 -4.70 -15.14
N PHE A 89 2.36 -4.61 -13.91
CA PHE A 89 1.97 -3.54 -12.99
C PHE A 89 2.52 -2.20 -13.48
N PHE A 90 1.65 -1.20 -13.58
CA PHE A 90 2.03 0.17 -13.93
C PHE A 90 1.54 1.17 -12.89
N ALA A 91 2.44 1.98 -12.35
CA ALA A 91 2.08 3.15 -11.54
C ALA A 91 2.68 4.43 -12.15
N ASN A 92 1.82 5.43 -12.32
CA ASN A 92 2.23 6.75 -12.79
C ASN A 92 2.82 7.57 -11.64
N THR A 93 3.30 8.75 -11.94
CA THR A 93 4.00 9.66 -11.02
C THR A 93 3.21 9.99 -9.76
N ASN A 94 3.92 10.23 -8.66
CA ASN A 94 3.35 10.55 -7.35
C ASN A 94 2.42 9.46 -6.79
N CYS A 95 2.72 8.20 -7.04
CA CYS A 95 2.07 7.10 -6.34
C CYS A 95 2.68 6.98 -4.94
N VAL A 96 1.81 6.94 -3.92
CA VAL A 96 2.19 6.80 -2.50
C VAL A 96 1.55 5.53 -1.95
N ILE A 97 2.35 4.67 -1.34
CA ILE A 97 1.86 3.45 -0.70
C ILE A 97 2.40 3.41 0.74
N LEU A 98 1.56 3.76 1.72
CA LEU A 98 1.90 3.60 3.14
C LEU A 98 1.62 2.15 3.51
N ASP A 99 2.67 1.33 3.51
CA ASP A 99 2.59 -0.13 3.58
C ASP A 99 2.95 -0.69 4.98
N GLU A 100 2.36 -0.14 6.03
CA GLU A 100 2.45 -0.69 7.40
C GLU A 100 1.84 -2.09 7.49
N ALA A 101 0.82 -2.36 6.68
CA ALA A 101 0.30 -3.70 6.40
C ALA A 101 0.48 -4.03 4.91
N LYS A 102 0.21 -5.30 4.56
CA LYS A 102 0.39 -5.78 3.19
C LYS A 102 -0.50 -5.02 2.20
N VAL A 103 0.09 -4.61 1.07
CA VAL A 103 -0.61 -4.08 -0.11
C VAL A 103 -0.33 -4.99 -1.29
N THR A 104 -1.37 -5.59 -1.85
CA THR A 104 -1.24 -6.51 -2.97
C THR A 104 -1.96 -6.00 -4.19
N PHE A 105 -1.29 -6.08 -5.33
CA PHE A 105 -1.87 -5.81 -6.65
C PHE A 105 -1.73 -7.06 -7.51
N GLY A 106 -2.81 -7.44 -8.17
CA GLY A 106 -2.82 -8.52 -9.15
C GLY A 106 -2.11 -8.15 -10.45
N ASP A 107 -2.36 -8.92 -11.49
CA ASP A 107 -1.79 -8.71 -12.81
C ASP A 107 -2.53 -7.61 -13.57
N ASN A 108 -1.82 -6.89 -14.47
CA ASN A 108 -2.37 -5.86 -15.34
C ASN A 108 -3.09 -4.75 -14.57
N VAL A 109 -2.51 -4.28 -13.49
CA VAL A 109 -3.02 -3.13 -12.72
C VAL A 109 -2.39 -1.85 -13.25
N PHE A 110 -3.23 -0.86 -13.57
CA PHE A 110 -2.81 0.45 -14.06
C PHE A 110 -3.25 1.55 -13.09
N ILE A 111 -2.29 2.28 -12.54
CA ILE A 111 -2.51 3.37 -11.60
C ILE A 111 -2.12 4.70 -12.26
N ALA A 112 -3.06 5.62 -12.34
CA ALA A 112 -2.85 6.96 -12.88
C ALA A 112 -2.13 7.88 -11.85
N PRO A 113 -1.74 9.13 -12.22
CA PRO A 113 -0.97 10.00 -11.33
C PRO A 113 -1.66 10.34 -10.00
N ASN A 114 -0.83 10.62 -8.97
CA ASN A 114 -1.25 11.12 -7.66
C ASN A 114 -2.20 10.17 -6.91
N CYS A 115 -2.05 8.88 -7.05
CA CYS A 115 -2.82 7.90 -6.29
C CYS A 115 -2.15 7.53 -4.98
N ALA A 116 -2.97 7.22 -3.97
CA ALA A 116 -2.49 6.89 -2.64
C ALA A 116 -3.22 5.66 -2.06
N PHE A 117 -2.45 4.78 -1.42
CA PHE A 117 -2.91 3.57 -0.75
C PHE A 117 -2.42 3.63 0.69
N TYR A 118 -3.31 3.79 1.64
CA TYR A 118 -2.97 3.96 3.05
C TYR A 118 -3.43 2.75 3.83
N THR A 119 -2.50 1.95 4.34
CA THR A 119 -2.85 0.82 5.22
C THR A 119 -2.94 1.23 6.67
N ALA A 120 -2.27 2.32 7.06
CA ALA A 120 -2.22 2.80 8.42
C ALA A 120 -3.40 3.71 8.78
N GLY A 121 -3.74 3.70 10.06
CA GLY A 121 -4.68 4.62 10.67
C GLY A 121 -4.41 4.79 12.16
N HIS A 122 -4.95 5.86 12.73
CA HIS A 122 -4.90 6.13 14.16
C HIS A 122 -6.22 5.82 14.84
N PRO A 123 -6.21 5.37 16.12
CA PRO A 123 -7.42 5.27 16.91
C PRO A 123 -8.17 6.60 16.97
N LEU A 124 -9.52 6.55 16.95
CA LEU A 124 -10.35 7.73 17.12
C LEU A 124 -10.25 8.30 18.54
N ASP A 125 -9.90 7.47 19.51
CA ASP A 125 -9.60 7.89 20.87
C ASP A 125 -8.40 8.83 20.90
N VAL A 126 -8.61 10.02 21.45
CA VAL A 126 -7.64 11.12 21.44
C VAL A 126 -6.38 10.78 22.25
N GLU A 127 -6.53 10.09 23.38
CA GLU A 127 -5.39 9.76 24.25
C GLU A 127 -4.48 8.72 23.60
N GLN A 128 -5.06 7.71 22.95
CA GLN A 128 -4.30 6.70 22.21
C GLN A 128 -3.59 7.32 21.01
N ARG A 129 -4.29 8.14 20.23
CA ARG A 129 -3.70 8.84 19.09
C ARG A 129 -2.55 9.76 19.51
N ASN A 130 -2.68 10.52 20.60
CA ASN A 130 -1.62 11.39 21.11
C ASN A 130 -0.41 10.60 21.61
N LYS A 131 -0.58 9.33 21.99
CA LYS A 131 0.52 8.40 22.30
C LYS A 131 1.14 7.78 21.06
N LYS A 132 0.76 8.21 19.86
CA LYS A 132 1.24 7.68 18.57
C LYS A 132 0.94 6.18 18.38
N ILE A 133 -0.20 5.75 18.89
CA ILE A 133 -0.72 4.42 18.61
C ILE A 133 -1.31 4.41 17.21
N GLU A 134 -1.02 3.35 16.46
CA GLU A 134 -1.52 3.10 15.12
C GLU A 134 -2.13 1.70 15.02
N TYR A 135 -2.88 1.49 13.96
CA TYR A 135 -3.25 0.19 13.43
C TYR A 135 -2.97 0.16 11.93
N ALA A 136 -2.82 -1.02 11.37
CA ALA A 136 -2.67 -1.16 9.93
C ALA A 136 -3.52 -2.31 9.43
N LEU A 137 -4.26 -2.08 8.32
CA LEU A 137 -5.11 -3.08 7.67
C LEU A 137 -4.71 -3.23 6.21
N PRO A 138 -4.62 -4.48 5.69
CA PRO A 138 -4.14 -4.72 4.35
C PRO A 138 -5.08 -4.16 3.27
N ILE A 139 -4.50 -3.80 2.12
CA ILE A 139 -5.25 -3.42 0.92
C ILE A 139 -5.00 -4.48 -0.16
N HIS A 140 -6.08 -4.89 -0.84
CA HIS A 140 -6.02 -5.85 -1.93
C HIS A 140 -6.63 -5.28 -3.20
N VAL A 141 -5.88 -5.28 -4.29
CA VAL A 141 -6.36 -4.90 -5.63
C VAL A 141 -6.22 -6.12 -6.54
N GLY A 142 -7.32 -6.52 -7.16
CA GLY A 142 -7.39 -7.68 -8.05
C GLY A 142 -6.67 -7.47 -9.38
N ASN A 143 -6.98 -8.34 -10.34
CA ASN A 143 -6.39 -8.32 -11.68
C ASN A 143 -7.17 -7.38 -12.62
N ASN A 144 -6.49 -6.86 -13.66
CA ASN A 144 -7.09 -6.02 -14.70
C ASN A 144 -7.82 -4.80 -14.13
N VAL A 145 -7.23 -4.13 -13.15
CA VAL A 145 -7.82 -2.96 -12.49
C VAL A 145 -7.19 -1.68 -13.02
N TRP A 146 -8.04 -0.71 -13.38
CA TRP A 146 -7.61 0.64 -13.71
C TRP A 146 -8.04 1.62 -12.63
N ILE A 147 -7.08 2.32 -12.04
CA ILE A 147 -7.29 3.34 -11.01
C ILE A 147 -6.99 4.71 -11.60
N GLY A 148 -8.03 5.55 -11.69
CA GLY A 148 -7.94 6.92 -12.19
C GLY A 148 -7.11 7.83 -11.30
N GLY A 149 -6.67 8.97 -11.81
CA GLY A 149 -5.81 9.91 -11.07
C GLY A 149 -6.46 10.48 -9.81
N ASN A 150 -5.62 10.82 -8.82
CA ASN A 150 -6.03 11.37 -7.54
C ASN A 150 -6.98 10.47 -6.73
N VAL A 151 -6.89 9.15 -6.89
CA VAL A 151 -7.64 8.19 -6.10
C VAL A 151 -6.93 7.92 -4.78
N VAL A 152 -7.70 7.86 -3.70
CA VAL A 152 -7.23 7.45 -2.36
C VAL A 152 -7.95 6.16 -1.97
N VAL A 153 -7.18 5.16 -1.52
CA VAL A 153 -7.71 3.90 -0.97
C VAL A 153 -7.34 3.85 0.52
N VAL A 154 -8.35 3.67 1.38
CA VAL A 154 -8.16 3.66 2.84
C VAL A 154 -7.89 2.25 3.38
N PRO A 155 -7.46 2.10 4.66
CA PRO A 155 -7.09 0.82 5.25
C PRO A 155 -8.20 -0.25 5.14
N GLY A 156 -7.80 -1.48 4.83
CA GLY A 156 -8.67 -2.67 4.85
C GLY A 156 -9.53 -2.88 3.62
N VAL A 157 -9.35 -2.08 2.56
CA VAL A 157 -10.18 -2.14 1.35
C VAL A 157 -9.70 -3.23 0.38
N THR A 158 -10.67 -3.94 -0.20
CA THR A 158 -10.48 -4.84 -1.35
C THR A 158 -11.15 -4.26 -2.60
N ILE A 159 -10.41 -4.19 -3.71
CA ILE A 159 -10.92 -3.85 -5.05
C ILE A 159 -10.87 -5.12 -5.92
N GLY A 160 -12.03 -5.58 -6.38
CA GLY A 160 -12.16 -6.80 -7.17
C GLY A 160 -11.61 -6.70 -8.59
N ASP A 161 -11.48 -7.85 -9.24
CA ASP A 161 -10.95 -7.96 -10.61
C ASP A 161 -11.78 -7.19 -11.64
N ASN A 162 -11.15 -6.84 -12.77
CA ASN A 162 -11.84 -6.22 -13.91
C ASN A 162 -12.61 -4.96 -13.51
N THR A 163 -12.04 -4.11 -12.66
CA THR A 163 -12.71 -2.95 -12.07
C THR A 163 -12.02 -1.65 -12.50
N THR A 164 -12.81 -0.61 -12.71
CA THR A 164 -12.29 0.74 -12.95
C THR A 164 -12.73 1.67 -11.83
N ILE A 165 -11.77 2.37 -11.21
CA ILE A 165 -12.02 3.41 -10.22
C ILE A 165 -11.85 4.78 -10.90
N GLY A 166 -12.92 5.57 -10.91
CA GLY A 166 -12.92 6.91 -11.52
C GLY A 166 -12.01 7.88 -10.77
N ALA A 167 -11.40 8.83 -11.49
CA ALA A 167 -10.50 9.83 -10.93
C ALA A 167 -11.12 10.65 -9.79
N GLY A 168 -10.31 11.04 -8.81
CA GLY A 168 -10.73 11.83 -7.64
C GLY A 168 -11.56 11.05 -6.61
N SER A 169 -11.63 9.72 -6.71
CA SER A 169 -12.41 8.91 -5.78
C SER A 169 -11.68 8.66 -4.46
N VAL A 170 -12.47 8.51 -3.39
CA VAL A 170 -11.99 8.00 -2.09
C VAL A 170 -12.67 6.67 -1.81
N VAL A 171 -11.89 5.58 -1.93
CA VAL A 171 -12.39 4.20 -1.77
C VAL A 171 -12.35 3.83 -0.29
N THR A 172 -13.53 3.85 0.34
CA THR A 172 -13.69 3.65 1.79
C THR A 172 -14.32 2.31 2.15
N HIS A 173 -14.70 1.50 1.17
CA HIS A 173 -15.31 0.18 1.32
C HIS A 173 -14.91 -0.68 0.13
N ASP A 174 -15.08 -1.99 0.28
CA ASP A 174 -14.79 -2.94 -0.79
C ASP A 174 -15.58 -2.63 -2.06
N ILE A 175 -14.92 -2.78 -3.19
CA ILE A 175 -15.51 -2.65 -4.53
C ILE A 175 -15.55 -4.03 -5.18
N PRO A 176 -16.73 -4.50 -5.62
CA PRO A 176 -16.85 -5.80 -6.26
C PRO A 176 -16.17 -5.82 -7.64
N SER A 177 -15.93 -7.03 -8.16
CA SER A 177 -15.39 -7.23 -9.50
C SER A 177 -16.35 -6.78 -10.61
N GLY A 178 -15.79 -6.43 -11.79
CA GLY A 178 -16.55 -6.18 -13.00
C GLY A 178 -17.38 -4.90 -12.98
N VAL A 179 -16.90 -3.85 -12.32
CA VAL A 179 -17.64 -2.59 -12.18
C VAL A 179 -16.82 -1.36 -12.53
N VAL A 180 -17.53 -0.27 -12.78
CA VAL A 180 -17.02 1.09 -12.69
C VAL A 180 -17.53 1.70 -11.40
N ALA A 181 -16.63 2.19 -10.56
CA ALA A 181 -16.95 2.88 -9.30
C ALA A 181 -16.28 4.25 -9.27
N ALA A 182 -16.92 5.26 -8.67
CA ALA A 182 -16.33 6.58 -8.51
C ALA A 182 -16.95 7.37 -7.35
N GLY A 183 -16.32 8.49 -7.01
CA GLY A 183 -16.84 9.49 -6.08
C GLY A 183 -16.16 9.48 -4.70
N ASN A 184 -16.60 10.38 -3.84
CA ASN A 184 -16.18 10.48 -2.43
C ASN A 184 -17.43 10.58 -1.55
N PRO A 185 -17.79 9.50 -0.81
CA PRO A 185 -17.18 8.17 -0.84
C PRO A 185 -17.43 7.44 -2.18
N CYS A 186 -16.47 6.62 -2.61
CA CYS A 186 -16.56 5.85 -3.84
C CYS A 186 -17.73 4.85 -3.81
N ARG A 187 -18.52 4.79 -4.90
CA ARG A 187 -19.66 3.88 -5.05
C ARG A 187 -19.69 3.31 -6.46
N VAL A 188 -20.22 2.11 -6.58
CA VAL A 188 -20.49 1.50 -7.89
C VAL A 188 -21.44 2.37 -8.69
N ILE A 189 -21.02 2.76 -9.90
CA ILE A 189 -21.83 3.54 -10.85
C ILE A 189 -22.56 2.62 -11.82
N ARG A 190 -21.85 1.63 -12.35
CA ARG A 190 -22.40 0.64 -13.29
C ARG A 190 -21.55 -0.64 -13.28
N LYS A 191 -22.15 -1.74 -13.74
CA LYS A 191 -21.41 -2.95 -14.10
C LYS A 191 -20.73 -2.74 -15.46
N LEU A 192 -19.59 -3.39 -15.65
CA LEU A 192 -19.03 -3.59 -16.98
C LEU A 192 -19.90 -4.68 -17.64
N GLU A 193 -20.38 -4.39 -18.83
CA GLU A 193 -21.07 -5.40 -19.65
C GLU A 193 -20.03 -6.42 -20.13
N GLU A 194 -20.41 -7.69 -20.13
CA GLU A 194 -19.63 -8.78 -20.72
C GLU A 194 -19.49 -8.64 -22.23
#